data_aed1860a9c0b82a69f6fe5fbaf1e1db5
#
_entry.id   aed1860a9c0b82a69f6fe5fbaf1e1db5
#
_cell.length_a   1.000
_cell.length_b   1.000
_cell.length_c   1.000
_cell.angle_alpha   90.00
_cell.angle_beta   90.00
_cell.angle_gamma   90.00
#
_symmetry.space_group_name_H-M   'P 1'
#
loop_
_entity.id
_entity.type
_entity.pdbx_description
1 polymer ?
#
loop_
_entity_poly.entity_id
_entity_poly.type
_entity_poly.pdbx_seq_one_letter_code
_entity_poly.pdbx_strand_id
1 'polypeptide(L)'
;MIGIETRTAAGILTLTALRGIGPATAERLAERFLLLDAIIGAEPAKLRSVVSAAVAESLHEPTAIVNAGEKAQRVLDEAHRRDVRVLSIFDVDYPDALRSLSDRPPILFVKGTLPPRRSVACIGTREPSEFGEIVSDRIVETLVAANWAIVSGLATGVDTLSHQAALRHGGQTIAVLAGGLDGIYPKQNTKLADEILERNGALVSEQPFGVPPSPRNLVQRDRLQSGLSIATFVMQTDIKGGSMHTVRFTIQQNRLLFAPVPQGRHAAEPKSQGILAMTQFSATRFADAARAGGDYRRILVERYRNDPVAVPLASKEDYTSMLELLENRVAGDAAQDAPVRPSSPAQMSML
;
A
#
# COMPACT_ATOMS: atom_id res chain seq x y z
N MET A 1 6.34 -33.24 0.63
CA MET A 1 5.89 -31.93 1.15
C MET A 1 5.71 -31.92 2.66
N ILE A 2 6.39 -32.80 3.33
CA ILE A 2 6.41 -32.89 4.80
C ILE A 2 7.21 -31.70 5.33
N GLY A 3 6.61 -30.92 6.23
CA GLY A 3 7.29 -29.88 6.96
C GLY A 3 7.27 -28.45 6.39
N ILE A 4 6.38 -28.12 5.43
CA ILE A 4 6.25 -26.72 4.97
C ILE A 4 5.59 -25.89 6.07
N GLU A 5 6.31 -24.89 6.54
CA GLU A 5 5.78 -23.91 7.49
C GLU A 5 4.78 -22.99 6.81
N THR A 6 3.59 -22.87 7.40
CA THR A 6 2.47 -22.11 6.83
C THR A 6 2.74 -20.59 6.78
N ARG A 7 3.58 -20.08 7.68
CA ARG A 7 3.91 -18.65 7.79
C ARG A 7 4.98 -18.18 6.81
N THR A 8 5.59 -19.09 6.05
CA THR A 8 6.55 -18.75 4.99
C THR A 8 5.84 -18.37 3.70
N ALA A 9 6.56 -17.73 2.78
CA ALA A 9 6.05 -17.44 1.44
C ALA A 9 5.54 -18.70 0.74
N ALA A 10 6.26 -19.82 0.86
CA ALA A 10 5.85 -21.13 0.31
C ALA A 10 4.50 -21.61 0.90
N GLY A 11 4.35 -21.51 2.21
CA GLY A 11 3.13 -21.91 2.91
C GLY A 11 1.92 -21.06 2.51
N ILE A 12 2.06 -19.75 2.54
CA ILE A 12 0.97 -18.82 2.16
C ILE A 12 0.60 -18.98 0.69
N LEU A 13 1.58 -19.08 -0.22
CA LEU A 13 1.33 -19.32 -1.64
C LEU A 13 0.60 -20.66 -1.86
N THR A 14 0.99 -21.72 -1.14
CA THR A 14 0.31 -23.01 -1.20
C THR A 14 -1.14 -22.89 -0.73
N LEU A 15 -1.38 -22.24 0.41
CA LEU A 15 -2.73 -22.04 0.94
C LEU A 15 -3.61 -21.22 -0.02
N THR A 16 -3.10 -20.13 -0.57
CA THR A 16 -3.86 -19.27 -1.50
C THR A 16 -4.09 -19.92 -2.87
N ALA A 17 -3.30 -20.94 -3.25
CA ALA A 17 -3.51 -21.71 -4.47
C ALA A 17 -4.63 -22.75 -4.34
N LEU A 18 -5.12 -23.05 -3.13
CA LEU A 18 -6.22 -23.95 -2.87
C LEU A 18 -7.57 -23.28 -3.14
N ARG A 19 -8.47 -24.03 -3.75
CA ARG A 19 -9.80 -23.52 -4.11
C ARG A 19 -10.59 -23.07 -2.87
N GLY A 20 -11.11 -21.84 -2.90
CA GLY A 20 -11.93 -21.28 -1.83
C GLY A 20 -11.14 -20.69 -0.65
N ILE A 21 -9.81 -20.70 -0.71
CA ILE A 21 -8.95 -20.04 0.27
C ILE A 21 -8.48 -18.71 -0.31
N GLY A 22 -9.06 -17.63 0.19
CA GLY A 22 -8.61 -16.27 -0.11
C GLY A 22 -7.52 -15.79 0.84
N PRO A 23 -6.94 -14.60 0.59
CA PRO A 23 -5.87 -14.00 1.38
C PRO A 23 -6.08 -14.05 2.89
N ALA A 24 -7.20 -13.50 3.37
CA ALA A 24 -7.52 -13.46 4.81
C ALA A 24 -7.73 -14.85 5.43
N THR A 25 -8.19 -15.83 4.64
CA THR A 25 -8.36 -17.21 5.12
C THR A 25 -7.03 -17.93 5.21
N ALA A 26 -6.13 -17.71 4.25
CA ALA A 26 -4.78 -18.26 4.28
C ALA A 26 -4.00 -17.73 5.50
N GLU A 27 -4.11 -16.43 5.80
CA GLU A 27 -3.50 -15.83 6.97
C GLU A 27 -4.03 -16.46 8.27
N ARG A 28 -5.35 -16.57 8.45
CA ARG A 28 -5.95 -17.20 9.63
C ARG A 28 -5.57 -18.67 9.79
N LEU A 29 -5.43 -19.41 8.70
CA LEU A 29 -4.93 -20.78 8.74
C LEU A 29 -3.46 -20.83 9.20
N ALA A 30 -2.62 -19.93 8.69
CA ALA A 30 -1.20 -19.84 9.06
C ALA A 30 -1.00 -19.35 10.52
N GLU A 31 -1.89 -18.52 11.04
CA GLU A 31 -1.88 -18.14 12.46
C GLU A 31 -2.17 -19.32 13.39
N ARG A 32 -3.08 -20.20 12.97
CA ARG A 32 -3.57 -21.32 13.80
C ARG A 32 -2.75 -22.59 13.67
N PHE A 33 -2.18 -22.85 12.51
CA PHE A 33 -1.44 -24.07 12.19
C PHE A 33 -0.05 -23.70 11.70
N LEU A 34 1.00 -24.18 12.37
CA LEU A 34 2.38 -23.87 12.00
C LEU A 34 2.88 -24.64 10.78
N LEU A 35 2.30 -25.80 10.50
CA LEU A 35 2.70 -26.69 9.40
C LEU A 35 1.49 -27.04 8.52
N LEU A 36 1.71 -27.19 7.22
CA LEU A 36 0.69 -27.65 6.29
C LEU A 36 0.18 -29.06 6.67
N ASP A 37 1.06 -29.94 7.12
CA ASP A 37 0.68 -31.29 7.57
C ASP A 37 -0.29 -31.26 8.77
N ALA A 38 -0.17 -30.25 9.64
CA ALA A 38 -1.10 -30.05 10.74
C ALA A 38 -2.50 -29.62 10.29
N ILE A 39 -2.61 -28.94 9.13
CA ILE A 39 -3.88 -28.59 8.49
C ILE A 39 -4.52 -29.86 7.89
N ILE A 40 -3.71 -30.66 7.16
CA ILE A 40 -4.17 -31.88 6.51
C ILE A 40 -4.67 -32.90 7.55
N GLY A 41 -3.95 -33.06 8.67
CA GLY A 41 -4.29 -33.98 9.75
C GLY A 41 -5.31 -33.43 10.76
N ALA A 42 -5.78 -32.18 10.60
CA ALA A 42 -6.71 -31.58 11.54
C ALA A 42 -8.12 -32.18 11.42
N GLU A 43 -8.80 -32.40 12.56
CA GLU A 43 -10.21 -32.78 12.56
C GLU A 43 -11.08 -31.75 11.80
N PRO A 44 -12.07 -32.19 10.99
CA PRO A 44 -12.96 -31.29 10.25
C PRO A 44 -13.61 -30.18 11.11
N ALA A 45 -13.98 -30.50 12.34
CA ALA A 45 -14.58 -29.56 13.28
C ALA A 45 -13.62 -28.42 13.62
N LYS A 46 -12.32 -28.69 13.71
CA LYS A 46 -11.28 -27.71 13.99
C LYS A 46 -11.03 -26.78 12.81
N LEU A 47 -11.11 -27.30 11.59
CA LEU A 47 -10.99 -26.52 10.35
C LEU A 47 -12.22 -25.62 10.11
N ARG A 48 -13.44 -26.12 10.40
CA ARG A 48 -14.70 -25.37 10.22
C ARG A 48 -14.79 -24.09 11.06
N SER A 49 -13.95 -23.93 12.08
CA SER A 49 -13.85 -22.66 12.81
C SER A 49 -13.09 -21.55 12.03
N VAL A 50 -12.38 -21.92 10.97
CA VAL A 50 -11.56 -21.00 10.16
C VAL A 50 -12.07 -20.91 8.71
N VAL A 51 -12.57 -22.03 8.17
CA VAL A 51 -13.01 -22.17 6.77
C VAL A 51 -14.43 -22.75 6.68
N SER A 52 -15.06 -22.61 5.51
CA SER A 52 -16.35 -23.27 5.25
C SER A 52 -16.22 -24.80 5.21
N ALA A 53 -17.32 -25.53 5.40
CA ALA A 53 -17.33 -26.99 5.35
C ALA A 53 -16.74 -27.56 4.03
N ALA A 54 -17.13 -26.97 2.89
CA ALA A 54 -16.63 -27.38 1.58
C ALA A 54 -15.11 -27.17 1.42
N VAL A 55 -14.57 -26.09 1.99
CA VAL A 55 -13.12 -25.85 1.99
C VAL A 55 -12.42 -26.81 2.95
N ALA A 56 -13.00 -27.08 4.13
CA ALA A 56 -12.44 -28.04 5.07
C ALA A 56 -12.31 -29.45 4.45
N GLU A 57 -13.30 -29.87 3.68
CA GLU A 57 -13.26 -31.16 2.95
C GLU A 57 -12.16 -31.16 1.88
N SER A 58 -12.01 -30.05 1.11
CA SER A 58 -10.97 -29.95 0.07
C SER A 58 -9.54 -29.94 0.64
N LEU A 59 -9.36 -29.52 1.88
CA LEU A 59 -8.06 -29.57 2.56
C LEU A 59 -7.60 -30.99 2.95
N HIS A 60 -8.50 -31.98 2.93
CA HIS A 60 -8.16 -33.39 3.14
C HIS A 60 -7.82 -34.14 1.84
N GLU A 61 -7.87 -33.47 0.67
CA GLU A 61 -7.47 -34.04 -0.60
C GLU A 61 -5.96 -33.94 -0.83
N PRO A 62 -5.16 -34.99 -0.67
CA PRO A 62 -3.71 -34.91 -0.78
C PRO A 62 -3.23 -34.37 -2.13
N THR A 63 -3.92 -34.77 -3.22
CA THR A 63 -3.59 -34.30 -4.58
C THR A 63 -3.77 -32.79 -4.78
N ALA A 64 -4.79 -32.19 -4.16
CA ALA A 64 -5.03 -30.76 -4.24
C ALA A 64 -3.89 -29.97 -3.58
N ILE A 65 -3.40 -30.44 -2.44
CA ILE A 65 -2.30 -29.82 -1.70
C ILE A 65 -0.96 -30.00 -2.42
N VAL A 66 -0.69 -31.18 -2.97
CA VAL A 66 0.49 -31.44 -3.80
C VAL A 66 0.53 -30.47 -4.98
N ASN A 67 -0.56 -30.37 -5.74
CA ASN A 67 -0.68 -29.48 -6.88
C ASN A 67 -0.54 -27.98 -6.49
N ALA A 68 -1.10 -27.60 -5.33
CA ALA A 68 -0.96 -26.24 -4.81
C ALA A 68 0.50 -25.93 -4.42
N GLY A 69 1.18 -26.87 -3.76
CA GLY A 69 2.59 -26.74 -3.42
C GLY A 69 3.51 -26.64 -4.63
N GLU A 70 3.24 -27.43 -5.69
CA GLU A 70 3.98 -27.30 -6.95
C GLU A 70 3.75 -25.96 -7.62
N LYS A 71 2.52 -25.40 -7.55
CA LYS A 71 2.27 -24.04 -8.05
C LYS A 71 3.02 -23.00 -7.25
N ALA A 72 3.02 -23.10 -5.93
CA ALA A 72 3.78 -22.23 -5.05
C ALA A 72 5.29 -22.28 -5.37
N GLN A 73 5.84 -23.50 -5.54
CA GLN A 73 7.25 -23.68 -5.89
C GLN A 73 7.60 -23.03 -7.23
N ARG A 74 6.76 -23.21 -8.26
CA ARG A 74 6.97 -22.55 -9.56
C ARG A 74 7.02 -21.02 -9.44
N VAL A 75 6.17 -20.43 -8.59
CA VAL A 75 6.20 -18.98 -8.32
C VAL A 75 7.50 -18.56 -7.66
N LEU A 76 7.98 -19.33 -6.68
CA LEU A 76 9.24 -19.05 -5.98
C LEU A 76 10.45 -19.21 -6.90
N ASP A 77 10.47 -20.24 -7.74
CA ASP A 77 11.52 -20.48 -8.72
C ASP A 77 11.59 -19.34 -9.75
N GLU A 78 10.42 -18.86 -10.21
CA GLU A 78 10.34 -17.69 -11.10
C GLU A 78 10.81 -16.41 -10.42
N ALA A 79 10.44 -16.21 -9.16
CA ALA A 79 10.89 -15.07 -8.36
C ALA A 79 12.41 -15.07 -8.22
N HIS A 80 12.99 -16.22 -7.90
CA HIS A 80 14.44 -16.37 -7.80
C HIS A 80 15.15 -16.04 -9.13
N ARG A 81 14.66 -16.56 -10.26
CA ARG A 81 15.23 -16.25 -11.59
C ARG A 81 15.19 -14.76 -11.96
N ARG A 82 14.22 -14.02 -11.42
CA ARG A 82 14.01 -12.60 -11.70
C ARG A 82 14.60 -11.66 -10.65
N ASP A 83 15.30 -12.20 -9.66
CA ASP A 83 15.78 -11.43 -8.51
C ASP A 83 14.65 -10.68 -7.80
N VAL A 84 13.54 -11.39 -7.54
CA VAL A 84 12.37 -10.89 -6.82
C VAL A 84 12.25 -11.62 -5.50
N ARG A 85 12.21 -10.88 -4.39
CA ARG A 85 11.88 -11.43 -3.08
C ARG A 85 10.38 -11.62 -2.97
N VAL A 86 9.97 -12.74 -2.38
CA VAL A 86 8.56 -13.03 -2.08
C VAL A 86 8.43 -13.02 -0.57
N LEU A 87 7.77 -11.99 -0.05
CA LEU A 87 7.61 -11.78 1.37
C LEU A 87 6.22 -12.23 1.82
N SER A 88 6.16 -13.09 2.83
CA SER A 88 4.92 -13.36 3.54
C SER A 88 4.67 -12.26 4.58
N ILE A 89 3.42 -12.05 4.97
CA ILE A 89 3.06 -11.10 6.03
C ILE A 89 3.76 -11.40 7.37
N PHE A 90 4.26 -12.61 7.55
CA PHE A 90 4.96 -13.04 8.77
C PHE A 90 6.47 -12.80 8.71
N ASP A 91 7.04 -12.46 7.54
CA ASP A 91 8.46 -12.20 7.38
C ASP A 91 8.87 -10.90 8.05
N VAL A 92 10.06 -10.88 8.65
CA VAL A 92 10.58 -9.67 9.33
C VAL A 92 10.75 -8.49 8.38
N ASP A 93 11.08 -8.77 7.10
CA ASP A 93 11.25 -7.76 6.04
C ASP A 93 9.94 -7.28 5.42
N TYR A 94 8.79 -7.86 5.82
CA TYR A 94 7.49 -7.38 5.33
C TYR A 94 7.19 -6.00 5.92
N PRO A 95 6.76 -5.00 5.10
CA PRO A 95 6.54 -3.64 5.58
C PRO A 95 5.50 -3.55 6.70
N ASP A 96 5.89 -3.07 7.87
CA ASP A 96 4.97 -2.90 9.02
C ASP A 96 3.80 -1.98 8.69
N ALA A 97 4.02 -0.95 7.86
CA ALA A 97 2.99 -0.06 7.41
C ALA A 97 1.83 -0.79 6.69
N LEU A 98 2.14 -1.90 5.98
CA LEU A 98 1.13 -2.75 5.34
C LEU A 98 0.49 -3.73 6.33
N ARG A 99 1.20 -4.16 7.38
CA ARG A 99 0.63 -5.10 8.40
C ARG A 99 -0.58 -4.52 9.10
N SER A 100 -0.61 -3.19 9.29
CA SER A 100 -1.72 -2.48 9.95
C SER A 100 -2.99 -2.39 9.11
N LEU A 101 -2.95 -2.74 7.82
CA LEU A 101 -4.11 -2.67 6.95
C LEU A 101 -5.08 -3.84 7.19
N SER A 102 -6.37 -3.56 7.16
CA SER A 102 -7.40 -4.60 7.27
C SER A 102 -7.46 -5.53 6.06
N ASP A 103 -7.03 -5.03 4.90
CA ASP A 103 -6.99 -5.74 3.61
C ASP A 103 -5.55 -5.94 3.10
N ARG A 104 -4.63 -6.14 4.03
CA ARG A 104 -3.20 -6.36 3.77
C ARG A 104 -2.95 -7.56 2.86
N PRO A 105 -2.03 -7.48 1.90
CA PRO A 105 -1.67 -8.61 1.07
C PRO A 105 -0.88 -9.64 1.90
N PRO A 106 -1.27 -10.93 1.92
CA PRO A 106 -0.54 -11.94 2.67
C PRO A 106 0.80 -12.31 2.02
N ILE A 107 0.98 -11.94 0.75
CA ILE A 107 2.21 -12.06 -0.04
C ILE A 107 2.49 -10.73 -0.72
N LEU A 108 3.75 -10.34 -0.70
CA LEU A 108 4.28 -9.18 -1.41
C LEU A 108 5.48 -9.59 -2.25
N PHE A 109 5.45 -9.27 -3.54
CA PHE A 109 6.57 -9.43 -4.47
C PHE A 109 7.36 -8.13 -4.47
N VAL A 110 8.68 -8.21 -4.25
CA VAL A 110 9.55 -7.04 -4.13
C VAL A 110 10.82 -7.25 -4.96
N LYS A 111 11.07 -6.36 -5.92
CA LYS A 111 12.34 -6.25 -6.62
C LYS A 111 13.02 -4.95 -6.20
N GLY A 112 14.30 -5.03 -5.82
CA GLY A 112 15.06 -3.91 -5.30
C GLY A 112 14.92 -3.73 -3.78
N THR A 113 15.16 -2.51 -3.29
CA THR A 113 15.29 -2.18 -1.86
C THR A 113 14.11 -1.36 -1.37
N LEU A 114 13.35 -1.90 -0.42
CA LEU A 114 12.29 -1.15 0.25
C LEU A 114 12.92 -0.11 1.19
N PRO A 115 12.37 1.11 1.26
CA PRO A 115 12.83 2.13 2.20
C PRO A 115 12.44 1.76 3.63
N PRO A 116 13.15 2.31 4.61
CA PRO A 116 12.64 2.35 5.97
C PRO A 116 11.32 3.14 6.03
N ARG A 117 10.64 3.18 7.17
CA ARG A 117 9.28 3.73 7.41
C ARG A 117 9.01 5.16 6.92
N ARG A 118 10.01 5.90 6.41
CA ARG A 118 9.90 7.29 5.95
C ARG A 118 9.52 7.35 4.46
N SER A 119 8.26 7.04 4.15
CA SER A 119 7.77 7.11 2.78
C SER A 119 6.42 7.82 2.69
N VAL A 120 6.21 8.52 1.58
CA VAL A 120 4.98 9.25 1.25
C VAL A 120 4.52 8.91 -0.16
N ALA A 121 3.21 8.80 -0.36
CA ALA A 121 2.63 8.57 -1.67
C ALA A 121 2.45 9.90 -2.42
N CYS A 122 2.89 9.95 -3.68
CA CYS A 122 2.64 11.06 -4.60
C CYS A 122 1.77 10.55 -5.75
N ILE A 123 0.56 11.10 -5.88
CA ILE A 123 -0.45 10.62 -6.83
C ILE A 123 -1.11 11.77 -7.58
N GLY A 124 -1.77 11.46 -8.70
CA GLY A 124 -2.54 12.47 -9.42
C GLY A 124 -3.05 12.01 -10.78
N THR A 125 -3.43 12.98 -11.59
CA THR A 125 -3.95 12.74 -12.93
C THR A 125 -2.89 12.16 -13.86
N ARG A 126 -3.34 11.36 -14.83
CA ARG A 126 -2.48 10.84 -15.91
C ARG A 126 -2.07 11.87 -16.95
N GLU A 127 -2.72 13.03 -16.95
CA GLU A 127 -2.49 14.14 -17.86
C GLU A 127 -2.42 15.45 -17.06
N PRO A 128 -1.32 15.69 -16.32
CA PRO A 128 -1.15 16.92 -15.55
C PRO A 128 -1.10 18.15 -16.47
N SER A 129 -1.55 19.28 -15.95
CA SER A 129 -1.28 20.59 -16.54
C SER A 129 0.07 21.14 -16.04
N GLU A 130 0.48 22.28 -16.57
CA GLU A 130 1.68 23.00 -16.08
C GLU A 130 1.70 23.12 -14.55
N PHE A 131 0.55 23.37 -13.92
CA PHE A 131 0.44 23.40 -12.46
C PHE A 131 0.83 22.05 -11.84
N GLY A 132 0.25 20.95 -12.35
CA GLY A 132 0.55 19.60 -11.86
C GLY A 132 2.02 19.22 -12.00
N GLU A 133 2.67 19.62 -13.10
CA GLU A 133 4.10 19.40 -13.34
C GLU A 133 4.97 20.17 -12.33
N ILE A 134 4.72 21.48 -12.16
CA ILE A 134 5.47 22.34 -11.26
C ILE A 134 5.35 21.89 -9.80
N VAL A 135 4.14 21.59 -9.32
CA VAL A 135 3.94 21.22 -7.92
C VAL A 135 4.49 19.81 -7.62
N SER A 136 4.43 18.89 -8.59
CA SER A 136 5.03 17.56 -8.44
C SER A 136 6.53 17.66 -8.24
N ASP A 137 7.24 18.44 -9.03
CA ASP A 137 8.69 18.61 -8.90
C ASP A 137 9.07 19.27 -7.57
N ARG A 138 8.45 20.40 -7.22
CA ARG A 138 8.77 21.19 -6.01
C ARG A 138 8.49 20.44 -4.71
N ILE A 139 7.34 19.76 -4.63
CA ILE A 139 6.97 19.01 -3.43
C ILE A 139 7.89 17.81 -3.27
N VAL A 140 8.17 17.08 -4.35
CA VAL A 140 9.07 15.92 -4.32
C VAL A 140 10.49 16.36 -3.98
N GLU A 141 11.02 17.46 -4.55
CA GLU A 141 12.31 18.04 -4.16
C GLU A 141 12.39 18.26 -2.65
N THR A 142 11.37 18.93 -2.07
CA THR A 142 11.32 19.22 -0.62
C THR A 142 11.28 17.93 0.22
N LEU A 143 10.49 16.95 -0.18
CA LEU A 143 10.38 15.68 0.52
C LEU A 143 11.68 14.87 0.46
N VAL A 144 12.32 14.82 -0.71
CA VAL A 144 13.61 14.15 -0.90
C VAL A 144 14.70 14.82 -0.09
N ALA A 145 14.76 16.16 -0.10
CA ALA A 145 15.72 16.94 0.71
C ALA A 145 15.57 16.66 2.22
N ALA A 146 14.36 16.32 2.67
CA ALA A 146 14.06 15.90 4.04
C ALA A 146 14.16 14.36 4.25
N ASN A 147 14.79 13.62 3.33
CA ASN A 147 14.98 12.16 3.38
C ASN A 147 13.68 11.33 3.41
N TRP A 148 12.65 11.78 2.68
CA TRP A 148 11.45 10.99 2.45
C TRP A 148 11.55 10.22 1.14
N ALA A 149 11.24 8.91 1.18
CA ALA A 149 11.08 8.11 -0.02
C ALA A 149 9.72 8.36 -0.67
N ILE A 150 9.68 8.33 -2.00
CA ILE A 150 8.47 8.59 -2.78
C ILE A 150 7.85 7.28 -3.24
N VAL A 151 6.60 7.06 -2.91
CA VAL A 151 5.79 5.93 -3.38
C VAL A 151 4.83 6.43 -4.45
N SER A 152 4.77 5.74 -5.58
CA SER A 152 3.78 6.02 -6.63
C SER A 152 3.47 4.77 -7.46
N GLY A 153 2.64 4.91 -8.50
CA GLY A 153 2.07 3.76 -9.22
C GLY A 153 2.64 3.48 -10.59
N LEU A 154 3.67 4.20 -10.99
CA LEU A 154 4.29 4.08 -12.32
C LEU A 154 3.34 4.35 -13.49
N ALA A 155 2.15 4.94 -13.28
CA ALA A 155 1.26 5.37 -14.35
C ALA A 155 1.82 6.60 -15.09
N THR A 156 1.24 6.93 -16.24
CA THR A 156 1.54 8.20 -16.93
C THR A 156 1.16 9.39 -16.06
N GLY A 157 1.71 10.56 -16.35
CA GLY A 157 1.39 11.82 -15.68
C GLY A 157 2.06 11.95 -14.32
N VAL A 158 1.31 12.29 -13.29
CA VAL A 158 1.85 12.61 -11.95
C VAL A 158 2.71 11.50 -11.37
N ASP A 159 2.34 10.23 -11.55
CA ASP A 159 3.15 9.11 -11.05
C ASP A 159 4.55 9.12 -11.69
N THR A 160 4.59 9.24 -13.04
CA THR A 160 5.85 9.36 -13.80
C THR A 160 6.67 10.56 -13.33
N LEU A 161 6.04 11.74 -13.21
CA LEU A 161 6.71 12.97 -12.77
C LEU A 161 7.28 12.83 -11.37
N SER A 162 6.54 12.21 -10.45
CA SER A 162 6.99 12.00 -9.07
C SER A 162 8.20 11.08 -8.97
N HIS A 163 8.19 9.96 -9.72
CA HIS A 163 9.36 9.08 -9.78
C HIS A 163 10.57 9.76 -10.39
N GLN A 164 10.40 10.47 -11.52
CA GLN A 164 11.47 11.22 -12.18
C GLN A 164 12.03 12.34 -11.29
N ALA A 165 11.16 13.08 -10.58
CA ALA A 165 11.60 14.11 -9.65
C ALA A 165 12.39 13.50 -8.49
N ALA A 166 11.92 12.39 -7.90
CA ALA A 166 12.65 11.68 -6.84
C ALA A 166 14.07 11.29 -7.31
N LEU A 167 14.19 10.69 -8.49
CA LEU A 167 15.49 10.28 -9.05
C LEU A 167 16.38 11.50 -9.37
N ARG A 168 15.82 12.57 -9.93
CA ARG A 168 16.53 13.81 -10.25
C ARG A 168 17.14 14.47 -9.02
N HIS A 169 16.40 14.49 -7.91
CA HIS A 169 16.84 15.06 -6.65
C HIS A 169 17.62 14.07 -5.75
N GLY A 170 17.98 12.87 -6.28
CA GLY A 170 18.80 11.89 -5.56
C GLY A 170 18.07 11.10 -4.48
N GLY A 171 16.73 11.10 -4.49
CA GLY A 171 15.89 10.37 -3.54
C GLY A 171 15.58 8.95 -3.97
N GLN A 172 15.13 8.14 -3.01
CA GLN A 172 14.65 6.79 -3.25
C GLN A 172 13.17 6.82 -3.66
N THR A 173 12.78 5.95 -4.60
CA THR A 173 11.38 5.85 -5.01
C THR A 173 10.93 4.41 -5.21
N ILE A 174 9.66 4.16 -4.91
CA ILE A 174 9.03 2.83 -4.94
C ILE A 174 7.84 2.87 -5.89
N ALA A 175 7.88 2.02 -6.90
CA ALA A 175 6.78 1.84 -7.82
C ALA A 175 5.91 0.65 -7.41
N VAL A 176 4.63 0.90 -7.12
CA VAL A 176 3.65 -0.15 -6.81
C VAL A 176 2.90 -0.52 -8.09
N LEU A 177 3.01 -1.76 -8.54
CA LEU A 177 2.47 -2.23 -9.81
C LEU A 177 1.13 -2.95 -9.62
N ALA A 178 0.26 -2.84 -10.62
CA ALA A 178 -1.06 -3.49 -10.63
C ALA A 178 -1.07 -4.87 -11.31
N GLY A 179 0.04 -5.27 -11.92
CA GLY A 179 0.29 -6.61 -12.49
C GLY A 179 1.49 -7.26 -11.84
N GLY A 180 1.84 -8.48 -12.26
CA GLY A 180 3.05 -9.17 -11.83
C GLY A 180 4.31 -8.42 -12.22
N LEU A 181 5.42 -8.65 -11.48
CA LEU A 181 6.72 -8.00 -11.71
C LEU A 181 7.48 -8.57 -12.94
N ASP A 182 6.84 -9.40 -13.73
CA ASP A 182 7.35 -9.92 -15.02
C ASP A 182 7.09 -8.99 -16.20
N GLY A 183 6.35 -7.89 -16.00
CA GLY A 183 6.08 -6.88 -17.00
C GLY A 183 5.81 -5.50 -16.44
N ILE A 184 6.20 -4.46 -17.19
CA ILE A 184 5.97 -3.06 -16.81
C ILE A 184 4.78 -2.50 -17.59
N TYR A 185 3.88 -1.84 -16.87
CA TYR A 185 2.75 -1.13 -17.44
C TYR A 185 2.63 0.29 -16.83
N PRO A 186 2.50 1.31 -17.67
CA PRO A 186 2.55 1.26 -19.14
C PRO A 186 3.97 0.99 -19.67
N LYS A 187 4.08 0.37 -20.84
CA LYS A 187 5.39 -0.02 -21.43
C LYS A 187 6.36 1.14 -21.63
N GLN A 188 5.83 2.35 -21.83
CA GLN A 188 6.63 3.57 -21.98
C GLN A 188 7.47 3.89 -20.72
N ASN A 189 7.05 3.42 -19.55
CA ASN A 189 7.76 3.62 -18.27
C ASN A 189 8.76 2.48 -17.94
N THR A 190 9.07 1.57 -18.89
CA THR A 190 10.03 0.49 -18.65
C THR A 190 11.39 1.03 -18.24
N LYS A 191 11.93 2.02 -18.98
CA LYS A 191 13.22 2.64 -18.63
C LYS A 191 13.20 3.30 -17.25
N LEU A 192 12.09 3.95 -16.89
CA LEU A 192 11.93 4.55 -15.58
C LEU A 192 11.93 3.50 -14.47
N ALA A 193 11.30 2.33 -14.70
CA ALA A 193 11.34 1.21 -13.76
C ALA A 193 12.77 0.67 -13.57
N ASP A 194 13.57 0.59 -14.64
CA ASP A 194 14.97 0.19 -14.57
C ASP A 194 15.80 1.22 -13.79
N GLU A 195 15.65 2.52 -14.06
CA GLU A 195 16.31 3.60 -13.32
C GLU A 195 15.96 3.61 -11.83
N ILE A 196 14.71 3.30 -11.47
CA ILE A 196 14.27 3.15 -10.07
C ILE A 196 15.11 2.07 -9.37
N LEU A 197 15.27 0.91 -10.01
CA LEU A 197 16.06 -0.20 -9.45
C LEU A 197 17.55 0.14 -9.36
N GLU A 198 18.13 0.75 -10.39
CA GLU A 198 19.53 1.18 -10.43
C GLU A 198 19.88 2.21 -9.34
N ARG A 199 18.89 3.00 -8.90
CA ARG A 199 19.03 4.01 -7.84
C ARG A 199 18.54 3.55 -6.48
N ASN A 200 18.66 2.24 -6.18
CA ASN A 200 18.27 1.63 -4.91
C ASN A 200 16.78 1.80 -4.54
N GLY A 201 15.92 1.99 -5.53
CA GLY A 201 14.47 1.96 -5.35
C GLY A 201 13.91 0.54 -5.41
N ALA A 202 12.58 0.43 -5.49
CA ALA A 202 11.91 -0.86 -5.56
C ALA A 202 10.70 -0.86 -6.50
N LEU A 203 10.43 -2.02 -7.08
CA LEU A 203 9.15 -2.37 -7.68
C LEU A 203 8.42 -3.35 -6.76
N VAL A 204 7.16 -3.09 -6.50
CA VAL A 204 6.35 -3.85 -5.54
C VAL A 204 5.03 -4.25 -6.18
N SER A 205 4.60 -5.49 -5.96
CA SER A 205 3.28 -5.96 -6.37
C SER A 205 2.71 -7.01 -5.40
N GLU A 206 1.39 -7.09 -5.32
CA GLU A 206 0.70 -8.23 -4.69
C GLU A 206 0.28 -9.30 -5.71
N GLN A 207 0.46 -9.03 -7.01
CA GLN A 207 0.05 -9.93 -8.08
C GLN A 207 1.18 -10.90 -8.42
N PRO A 208 0.88 -12.20 -8.58
CA PRO A 208 1.86 -13.16 -9.05
C PRO A 208 2.26 -12.90 -10.51
N PHE A 209 3.39 -13.49 -10.93
CA PHE A 209 3.86 -13.42 -12.31
C PHE A 209 2.80 -13.93 -13.29
N GLY A 210 2.77 -13.32 -14.48
CA GLY A 210 1.80 -13.63 -15.53
C GLY A 210 0.43 -12.97 -15.37
N VAL A 211 0.17 -12.27 -14.27
CA VAL A 211 -1.09 -11.52 -14.08
C VAL A 211 -0.96 -10.15 -14.71
N PRO A 212 -1.72 -9.85 -15.79
CA PRO A 212 -1.68 -8.54 -16.42
C PRO A 212 -2.39 -7.47 -15.56
N PRO A 213 -2.04 -6.20 -15.71
CA PRO A 213 -2.80 -5.13 -15.12
C PRO A 213 -4.23 -5.10 -15.67
N SER A 214 -5.19 -4.86 -14.79
CA SER A 214 -6.60 -4.73 -15.12
C SER A 214 -7.20 -3.54 -14.38
N PRO A 215 -8.35 -2.99 -14.80
CA PRO A 215 -9.00 -1.90 -14.08
C PRO A 215 -9.22 -2.21 -12.59
N ARG A 216 -9.59 -3.45 -12.27
CA ARG A 216 -9.75 -3.92 -10.89
C ARG A 216 -8.43 -3.89 -10.14
N ASN A 217 -7.37 -4.43 -10.72
CA ASN A 217 -6.06 -4.51 -10.07
C ASN A 217 -5.42 -3.11 -9.91
N LEU A 218 -5.67 -2.18 -10.84
CA LEU A 218 -5.24 -0.78 -10.71
C LEU A 218 -5.86 -0.14 -9.47
N VAL A 219 -7.19 -0.28 -9.28
CA VAL A 219 -7.86 0.23 -8.08
C VAL A 219 -7.39 -0.49 -6.81
N GLN A 220 -7.24 -1.83 -6.86
CA GLN A 220 -6.75 -2.60 -5.71
C GLN A 220 -5.34 -2.18 -5.28
N ARG A 221 -4.43 -1.97 -6.23
CA ARG A 221 -3.05 -1.54 -6.00
C ARG A 221 -2.98 -0.20 -5.26
N ASP A 222 -3.90 0.73 -5.53
CA ASP A 222 -3.90 2.08 -4.96
C ASP A 222 -3.90 2.08 -3.43
N ARG A 223 -4.49 1.05 -2.79
CA ARG A 223 -4.43 0.90 -1.33
C ARG A 223 -3.02 0.60 -0.81
N LEU A 224 -2.17 0.01 -1.65
CA LEU A 224 -0.78 -0.28 -1.28
C LEU A 224 0.10 0.98 -1.38
N GLN A 225 -0.22 1.90 -2.30
CA GLN A 225 0.50 3.18 -2.37
C GLN A 225 0.30 3.97 -1.08
N SER A 226 -0.95 4.17 -0.66
CA SER A 226 -1.25 4.84 0.62
C SER A 226 -0.81 3.99 1.83
N GLY A 227 -0.92 2.67 1.73
CA GLY A 227 -0.56 1.74 2.81
C GLY A 227 0.93 1.70 3.13
N LEU A 228 1.80 1.78 2.12
CA LEU A 228 3.25 1.88 2.28
C LEU A 228 3.70 3.25 2.79
N SER A 229 2.78 4.23 2.90
CA SER A 229 3.09 5.63 3.12
C SER A 229 2.42 6.14 4.39
N ILE A 230 3.04 7.10 5.07
CA ILE A 230 2.43 7.77 6.23
C ILE A 230 1.52 8.92 5.81
N ALA A 231 1.72 9.43 4.60
CA ALA A 231 0.93 10.51 4.01
C ALA A 231 0.76 10.28 2.50
N THR A 232 -0.30 10.87 1.95
CA THR A 232 -0.52 10.94 0.50
C THR A 232 -0.57 12.40 0.05
N PHE A 233 0.19 12.72 -0.98
CA PHE A 233 0.18 14.00 -1.68
C PHE A 233 -0.58 13.85 -2.99
N VAL A 234 -1.67 14.60 -3.14
CA VAL A 234 -2.45 14.63 -4.37
C VAL A 234 -2.07 15.85 -5.18
N MET A 235 -1.18 15.68 -6.16
CA MET A 235 -0.57 16.81 -6.88
C MET A 235 -1.60 17.54 -7.76
N GLN A 236 -2.41 16.80 -8.51
CA GLN A 236 -3.52 17.35 -9.29
C GLN A 236 -4.53 16.24 -9.61
N THR A 237 -5.82 16.49 -9.45
CA THR A 237 -6.89 15.53 -9.81
C THR A 237 -8.23 16.22 -10.03
N ASP A 238 -9.05 15.67 -10.93
CA ASP A 238 -10.48 15.92 -10.98
C ASP A 238 -11.18 15.16 -9.84
N ILE A 239 -12.35 15.66 -9.41
CA ILE A 239 -13.20 15.01 -8.39
C ILE A 239 -13.66 13.59 -8.77
N LYS A 240 -13.67 13.26 -10.07
CA LYS A 240 -13.99 11.94 -10.63
C LYS A 240 -12.75 11.20 -11.12
N GLY A 241 -11.56 11.73 -10.88
CA GLY A 241 -10.29 11.14 -11.32
C GLY A 241 -9.99 9.81 -10.62
N GLY A 242 -9.21 8.95 -11.29
CA GLY A 242 -8.78 7.66 -10.72
C GLY A 242 -8.03 7.79 -9.39
N SER A 243 -7.28 8.86 -9.19
CA SER A 243 -6.56 9.16 -7.96
C SER A 243 -7.47 9.28 -6.72
N MET A 244 -8.78 9.52 -6.92
CA MET A 244 -9.75 9.55 -5.83
C MET A 244 -9.93 8.19 -5.16
N HIS A 245 -9.54 7.08 -5.80
CA HIS A 245 -9.47 5.77 -5.14
C HIS A 245 -8.37 5.75 -4.07
N THR A 246 -7.19 6.26 -4.41
CA THR A 246 -6.09 6.36 -3.43
C THR A 246 -6.43 7.34 -2.31
N VAL A 247 -7.09 8.48 -2.61
CA VAL A 247 -7.62 9.40 -1.58
C VAL A 247 -8.55 8.67 -0.61
N ARG A 248 -9.49 7.89 -1.12
CA ARG A 248 -10.38 7.07 -0.28
C ARG A 248 -9.59 6.13 0.63
N PHE A 249 -8.63 5.37 0.07
CA PHE A 249 -7.79 4.46 0.86
C PHE A 249 -6.98 5.21 1.91
N THR A 250 -6.37 6.35 1.56
CA THR A 250 -5.64 7.21 2.49
C THR A 250 -6.49 7.58 3.71
N ILE A 251 -7.73 8.02 3.47
CA ILE A 251 -8.67 8.39 4.53
C ILE A 251 -9.10 7.17 5.36
N GLN A 252 -9.43 6.04 4.72
CA GLN A 252 -9.80 4.81 5.40
C GLN A 252 -8.67 4.25 6.27
N GLN A 253 -7.43 4.34 5.79
CA GLN A 253 -6.21 3.90 6.48
C GLN A 253 -5.71 4.91 7.54
N ASN A 254 -6.42 6.01 7.75
CA ASN A 254 -6.05 7.07 8.70
C ASN A 254 -4.65 7.66 8.43
N ARG A 255 -4.27 7.82 7.16
CA ARG A 255 -3.04 8.49 6.75
C ARG A 255 -3.26 9.98 6.55
N LEU A 256 -2.20 10.78 6.65
CA LEU A 256 -2.28 12.20 6.32
C LEU A 256 -2.55 12.41 4.83
N LEU A 257 -3.30 13.45 4.50
CA LEU A 257 -3.62 13.82 3.12
C LEU A 257 -3.25 15.28 2.89
N PHE A 258 -2.38 15.52 1.91
CA PHE A 258 -1.94 16.85 1.52
C PHE A 258 -2.32 17.13 0.08
N ALA A 259 -2.64 18.41 -0.23
CA ALA A 259 -2.91 18.80 -1.60
C ALA A 259 -2.45 20.24 -1.85
N PRO A 260 -1.65 20.51 -2.92
CA PRO A 260 -1.25 21.85 -3.31
C PRO A 260 -2.45 22.61 -3.87
N VAL A 261 -2.70 23.82 -3.35
CA VAL A 261 -3.87 24.62 -3.73
C VAL A 261 -3.60 25.38 -5.03
N PRO A 262 -4.32 25.08 -6.13
CA PRO A 262 -4.16 25.80 -7.38
C PRO A 262 -4.65 27.25 -7.25
N GLN A 263 -3.89 28.17 -7.84
CA GLN A 263 -4.19 29.60 -7.80
C GLN A 263 -4.38 30.18 -9.20
N GLY A 264 -5.04 31.34 -9.29
CA GLY A 264 -5.26 32.06 -10.55
C GLY A 264 -5.96 31.18 -11.60
N ARG A 265 -5.41 31.14 -12.82
CA ARG A 265 -5.97 30.35 -13.93
C ARG A 265 -6.06 28.85 -13.64
N HIS A 266 -5.15 28.32 -12.85
CA HIS A 266 -5.07 26.91 -12.53
C HIS A 266 -6.20 26.44 -11.62
N ALA A 267 -6.82 27.33 -10.85
CA ALA A 267 -7.99 27.03 -10.04
C ALA A 267 -9.24 26.71 -10.89
N ALA A 268 -9.32 27.25 -12.10
CA ALA A 268 -10.42 27.02 -13.02
C ALA A 268 -10.25 25.74 -13.85
N GLU A 269 -9.09 25.11 -13.82
CA GLU A 269 -8.84 23.87 -14.59
C GLU A 269 -9.70 22.70 -14.07
N PRO A 270 -10.33 21.91 -14.96
CA PRO A 270 -11.12 20.73 -14.54
C PRO A 270 -10.30 19.75 -13.69
N LYS A 271 -9.03 19.54 -14.02
CA LYS A 271 -8.11 18.64 -13.30
C LYS A 271 -7.67 19.17 -11.93
N SER A 272 -8.05 20.39 -11.55
CA SER A 272 -7.79 20.99 -10.23
C SER A 272 -9.03 20.93 -9.31
N GLN A 273 -10.20 20.57 -9.82
CA GLN A 273 -11.44 20.60 -9.04
C GLN A 273 -11.48 19.59 -7.89
N GLY A 274 -10.80 18.46 -8.03
CA GLY A 274 -10.63 17.50 -6.92
C GLY A 274 -9.78 18.08 -5.78
N ILE A 275 -8.73 18.84 -6.11
CA ILE A 275 -7.89 19.52 -5.11
C ILE A 275 -8.71 20.55 -4.33
N LEU A 276 -9.45 21.42 -5.03
CA LEU A 276 -10.29 22.44 -4.39
C LEU A 276 -11.37 21.80 -3.51
N ALA A 277 -11.96 20.70 -3.97
CA ALA A 277 -12.94 19.97 -3.17
C ALA A 277 -12.35 19.40 -1.88
N MET A 278 -11.13 18.83 -1.92
CA MET A 278 -10.46 18.26 -0.75
C MET A 278 -9.99 19.32 0.25
N THR A 279 -9.62 20.52 -0.22
CA THR A 279 -8.99 21.57 0.60
C THR A 279 -9.93 22.68 1.04
N GLN A 280 -11.11 22.83 0.40
CA GLN A 280 -12.02 23.96 0.64
C GLN A 280 -13.44 23.56 1.04
N PHE A 281 -13.87 22.32 0.73
CA PHE A 281 -15.21 21.87 1.10
C PHE A 281 -15.20 21.27 2.51
N SER A 282 -16.32 21.44 3.22
CA SER A 282 -16.56 20.60 4.40
C SER A 282 -16.61 19.12 4.01
N ALA A 283 -16.29 18.23 4.93
CA ALA A 283 -16.30 16.80 4.67
C ALA A 283 -17.64 16.29 4.12
N THR A 284 -18.76 16.85 4.57
CA THR A 284 -20.10 16.52 4.04
C THR A 284 -20.23 16.91 2.57
N ARG A 285 -19.86 18.16 2.22
CA ARG A 285 -19.91 18.63 0.83
C ARG A 285 -18.95 17.88 -0.08
N PHE A 286 -17.75 17.54 0.44
CA PHE A 286 -16.81 16.68 -0.28
C PHE A 286 -17.39 15.28 -0.51
N ALA A 287 -18.01 14.67 0.50
CA ALA A 287 -18.63 13.35 0.40
C ALA A 287 -19.73 13.33 -0.68
N ASP A 288 -20.55 14.40 -0.77
CA ASP A 288 -21.59 14.54 -1.80
C ASP A 288 -20.94 14.66 -3.21
N ALA A 289 -19.94 15.52 -3.36
CA ALA A 289 -19.25 15.75 -4.63
C ALA A 289 -18.52 14.50 -5.12
N ALA A 290 -17.86 13.76 -4.22
CA ALA A 290 -17.16 12.50 -4.49
C ALA A 290 -18.10 11.29 -4.57
N ARG A 291 -19.40 11.46 -4.37
CA ARG A 291 -20.42 10.39 -4.30
C ARG A 291 -20.03 9.29 -3.31
N ALA A 292 -19.48 9.68 -2.18
CA ALA A 292 -19.09 8.75 -1.12
C ALA A 292 -20.32 8.08 -0.52
N GLY A 293 -20.25 6.75 -0.37
CA GLY A 293 -21.31 5.94 0.23
C GLY A 293 -20.79 5.04 1.35
N GLY A 294 -21.70 4.40 2.07
CA GLY A 294 -21.40 3.41 3.11
C GLY A 294 -20.43 3.91 4.18
N ASP A 295 -19.53 3.03 4.60
CA ASP A 295 -18.52 3.32 5.63
C ASP A 295 -17.61 4.49 5.27
N TYR A 296 -17.27 4.67 3.99
CA TYR A 296 -16.41 5.78 3.58
C TYR A 296 -17.05 7.14 3.89
N ARG A 297 -18.35 7.31 3.58
CA ARG A 297 -19.09 8.52 3.93
C ARG A 297 -19.14 8.73 5.44
N ARG A 298 -19.39 7.68 6.20
CA ARG A 298 -19.41 7.73 7.67
C ARG A 298 -18.07 8.22 8.22
N ILE A 299 -16.94 7.65 7.76
CA ILE A 299 -15.60 8.06 8.19
C ILE A 299 -15.34 9.53 7.86
N LEU A 300 -15.71 10.02 6.67
CA LEU A 300 -15.57 11.43 6.29
C LEU A 300 -16.30 12.35 7.28
N VAL A 301 -17.58 12.11 7.53
CA VAL A 301 -18.41 12.96 8.37
C VAL A 301 -18.01 12.90 9.85
N GLU A 302 -17.72 11.73 10.38
CA GLU A 302 -17.35 11.56 11.80
C GLU A 302 -15.95 12.11 12.10
N ARG A 303 -14.97 11.90 11.21
CA ARG A 303 -13.57 12.30 11.45
C ARG A 303 -13.31 13.77 11.16
N TYR A 304 -13.81 14.27 10.03
CA TYR A 304 -13.48 15.63 9.57
C TYR A 304 -14.57 16.65 9.86
N ARG A 305 -15.83 16.21 10.06
CA ARG A 305 -16.98 17.08 10.37
C ARG A 305 -17.12 18.22 9.36
N ASN A 306 -16.84 19.45 9.79
CA ASN A 306 -16.92 20.65 8.95
C ASN A 306 -15.58 21.03 8.30
N ASP A 307 -14.50 20.32 8.65
CA ASP A 307 -13.17 20.62 8.14
C ASP A 307 -12.94 19.99 6.76
N PRO A 308 -12.03 20.55 5.97
CA PRO A 308 -11.52 19.92 4.76
C PRO A 308 -10.85 18.57 5.05
N VAL A 309 -10.86 17.68 4.05
CA VAL A 309 -10.28 16.34 4.20
C VAL A 309 -8.78 16.28 3.95
N ALA A 310 -8.21 17.31 3.30
CA ALA A 310 -6.78 17.43 3.03
C ALA A 310 -6.21 18.70 3.64
N VAL A 311 -4.97 18.63 4.11
CA VAL A 311 -4.18 19.78 4.52
C VAL A 311 -3.78 20.55 3.26
N PRO A 312 -4.18 21.83 3.13
CA PRO A 312 -3.82 22.64 1.96
C PRO A 312 -2.34 23.05 2.00
N LEU A 313 -1.69 23.00 0.84
CA LEU A 313 -0.36 23.58 0.62
C LEU A 313 -0.53 24.74 -0.36
N ALA A 314 -0.71 25.95 0.15
CA ALA A 314 -1.00 27.13 -0.66
C ALA A 314 0.27 27.85 -1.11
N SER A 315 1.37 27.68 -0.35
CA SER A 315 2.65 28.34 -0.58
C SER A 315 3.82 27.52 -0.04
N LYS A 316 5.05 27.98 -0.27
CA LYS A 316 6.27 27.32 0.27
C LYS A 316 6.39 27.43 1.79
N GLU A 317 5.78 28.42 2.40
CA GLU A 317 5.74 28.61 3.85
C GLU A 317 5.05 27.45 4.56
N ASP A 318 4.10 26.80 3.88
CA ASP A 318 3.39 25.62 4.41
C ASP A 318 4.27 24.36 4.50
N TYR A 319 5.41 24.33 3.77
CA TYR A 319 6.26 23.14 3.71
C TYR A 319 6.94 22.82 5.05
N THR A 320 7.25 23.82 5.86
CA THR A 320 7.80 23.61 7.21
C THR A 320 6.79 22.86 8.09
N SER A 321 5.57 23.36 8.17
CA SER A 321 4.50 22.73 8.95
C SER A 321 4.12 21.35 8.39
N MET A 322 4.15 21.17 7.08
CA MET A 322 3.96 19.87 6.42
C MET A 322 5.00 18.84 6.89
N LEU A 323 6.29 19.20 6.88
CA LEU A 323 7.37 18.33 7.34
C LEU A 323 7.24 18.01 8.84
N GLU A 324 6.89 18.98 9.67
CA GLU A 324 6.63 18.77 11.11
C GLU A 324 5.48 17.77 11.33
N LEU A 325 4.38 17.87 10.58
CA LEU A 325 3.27 16.92 10.64
C LEU A 325 3.70 15.51 10.26
N LEU A 326 4.55 15.36 9.24
CA LEU A 326 5.09 14.07 8.82
C LEU A 326 5.98 13.46 9.90
N GLU A 327 6.89 14.24 10.51
CA GLU A 327 7.78 13.78 11.60
C GLU A 327 6.97 13.37 12.84
N ASN A 328 6.00 14.19 13.24
CA ASN A 328 5.13 13.88 14.38
C ASN A 328 4.34 12.60 14.15
N ARG A 329 3.92 12.32 12.92
CA ARG A 329 3.22 11.08 12.57
C ARG A 329 4.12 9.86 12.70
N VAL A 330 5.37 9.93 12.24
CA VAL A 330 6.36 8.83 12.42
C VAL A 330 6.62 8.58 13.89
N ALA A 331 6.80 9.63 14.68
CA ALA A 331 7.04 9.50 16.12
C ALA A 331 5.84 8.87 16.86
N GLY A 332 4.61 9.26 16.47
CA GLY A 332 3.38 8.72 17.03
C GLY A 332 3.16 7.24 16.68
N ASP A 333 3.40 6.86 15.43
CA ASP A 333 3.30 5.46 15.00
C ASP A 333 4.38 4.59 15.68
N ALA A 334 5.60 5.09 15.86
CA ALA A 334 6.67 4.39 16.58
C ALA A 334 6.35 4.19 18.07
N ALA A 335 5.67 5.14 18.71
CA ALA A 335 5.28 5.03 20.12
C ALA A 335 4.17 3.98 20.32
N GLN A 336 3.30 3.77 19.34
CA GLN A 336 2.24 2.76 19.38
C GLN A 336 2.78 1.33 19.14
N ASP A 337 3.87 1.20 18.39
CA ASP A 337 4.52 -0.08 18.08
C ASP A 337 5.55 -0.50 19.14
N ALA A 338 5.88 0.36 20.12
CA ALA A 338 6.80 0.00 21.21
C ALA A 338 6.17 -1.13 22.03
N PRO A 339 6.89 -2.26 22.27
CA PRO A 339 6.36 -3.34 23.10
C PRO A 339 6.06 -2.77 24.49
N VAL A 340 4.82 -2.99 24.95
CA VAL A 340 4.43 -2.70 26.33
C VAL A 340 5.40 -3.49 27.23
N ARG A 341 6.39 -2.81 27.81
CA ARG A 341 7.24 -3.42 28.81
C ARG A 341 6.31 -3.80 29.97
N PRO A 342 6.24 -5.10 30.37
CA PRO A 342 5.55 -5.46 31.57
C PRO A 342 6.14 -4.61 32.70
N SER A 343 5.31 -3.86 33.40
CA SER A 343 5.71 -3.16 34.63
C SER A 343 6.38 -4.20 35.55
N SER A 344 7.66 -4.00 35.83
CA SER A 344 8.37 -4.81 36.84
C SER A 344 7.51 -4.81 38.09
N PRO A 345 7.32 -5.97 38.74
CA PRO A 345 6.69 -5.98 40.04
C PRO A 345 7.61 -5.19 41.00
N ALA A 346 7.18 -4.00 41.34
CA ALA A 346 7.81 -3.20 42.37
C ALA A 346 7.77 -4.00 43.68
N GLN A 347 8.93 -4.37 44.15
CA GLN A 347 9.32 -4.58 45.53
C GLN A 347 8.14 -4.54 46.54
N MET A 348 7.64 -5.71 46.93
CA MET A 348 7.14 -5.89 48.27
C MET A 348 8.38 -6.01 49.18
N SER A 349 8.85 -4.85 49.63
CA SER A 349 9.77 -4.74 50.73
C SER A 349 8.95 -4.63 52.01
N MET A 350 9.12 -5.61 52.87
CA MET A 350 9.06 -5.60 54.31
C MET A 350 8.37 -4.42 55.02
N LEU A 351 7.29 -4.68 55.67
CA LEU A 351 7.14 -4.48 57.11
C LEU A 351 5.97 -5.30 57.62
#